data_8705975f1a9e38503391688ee1f51f05
#
_entry.id   8705975f1a9e38503391688ee1f51f05
#
_cell.length_a   1.000
_cell.length_b   1.000
_cell.length_c   1.000
_cell.angle_alpha   90.00
_cell.angle_beta   90.00
_cell.angle_gamma   90.00
#
_symmetry.space_group_name_H-M   'P 1'
#
loop_
_entity.id
_entity.type
_entity.pdbx_description
1 polymer ?
#
loop_
_entity_poly.entity_id
_entity_poly.type
_entity_poly.pdbx_seq_one_letter_code
_entity_poly.pdbx_strand_id
1 'polypeptide(L)'
;MAAYFLLAALILTTRWYLLPHVADFKDDIARAIGDATGTEVTIGVVEPSWEKFWPQLHLEDVLLKKADARHDKDEVLEIGEVNATLYWYSVCGTPAFYNLSVKNVDLTVRRTGKSAYEVGGFGFDLAAGEKTEKDRENPVIAWLLKQRRINISDSTLRLIDLTNDTPAESRFTDLNLTFERRLT
;
A
#
# COMPACT_ATOMS: atom_id res chain seq x y z
N MET A 1 -12.21 -10.12 -36.42
CA MET A 1 -11.55 -11.42 -36.17
C MET A 1 -10.13 -11.26 -35.67
N ALA A 2 -9.21 -10.58 -36.38
CA ALA A 2 -7.82 -10.41 -35.95
C ALA A 2 -7.64 -9.81 -34.51
N ALA A 3 -8.46 -8.83 -34.14
CA ALA A 3 -8.41 -8.22 -32.82
C ALA A 3 -8.70 -9.21 -31.67
N TYR A 4 -9.61 -10.15 -31.87
CA TYR A 4 -9.90 -11.20 -30.87
C TYR A 4 -8.74 -12.17 -30.70
N PHE A 5 -8.08 -12.53 -31.81
CA PHE A 5 -6.89 -13.40 -31.77
C PHE A 5 -5.71 -12.70 -31.09
N LEU A 6 -5.51 -11.41 -31.34
CA LEU A 6 -4.48 -10.62 -30.68
C LEU A 6 -4.74 -10.49 -29.19
N LEU A 7 -5.99 -10.23 -28.78
CA LEU A 7 -6.38 -10.15 -27.38
C LEU A 7 -6.21 -11.51 -26.68
N ALA A 8 -6.67 -12.61 -27.32
CA ALA A 8 -6.50 -13.95 -26.79
C ALA A 8 -5.01 -14.33 -26.68
N ALA A 9 -4.21 -14.01 -27.68
CA ALA A 9 -2.77 -14.24 -27.65
C ALA A 9 -2.11 -13.44 -26.53
N LEU A 10 -2.47 -12.17 -26.35
CA LEU A 10 -1.97 -11.31 -25.26
C LEU A 10 -2.30 -11.91 -23.89
N ILE A 11 -3.56 -12.32 -23.67
CA ILE A 11 -4.00 -12.95 -22.41
C ILE A 11 -3.23 -14.25 -22.15
N LEU A 12 -3.10 -15.11 -23.18
CA LEU A 12 -2.37 -16.37 -23.06
C LEU A 12 -0.88 -16.14 -22.77
N THR A 13 -0.25 -15.20 -23.48
CA THR A 13 1.17 -14.87 -23.26
C THR A 13 1.38 -14.32 -21.85
N THR A 14 0.53 -13.42 -21.39
CA THR A 14 0.60 -12.89 -20.02
C THR A 14 0.42 -14.00 -19.00
N ARG A 15 -0.55 -14.89 -19.19
CA ARG A 15 -0.85 -15.96 -18.24
C ARG A 15 0.24 -17.03 -18.18
N TRP A 16 0.80 -17.43 -19.33
CA TRP A 16 1.70 -18.57 -19.43
C TRP A 16 3.18 -18.21 -19.39
N TYR A 17 3.53 -17.00 -19.77
CA TYR A 17 4.92 -16.57 -19.86
C TYR A 17 5.26 -15.51 -18.80
N LEU A 18 4.47 -14.47 -18.68
CA LEU A 18 4.80 -13.36 -17.76
C LEU A 18 4.58 -13.74 -16.30
N LEU A 19 3.42 -14.32 -15.96
CA LEU A 19 3.11 -14.59 -14.56
C LEU A 19 4.04 -15.61 -13.86
N PRO A 20 4.44 -16.73 -14.46
CA PRO A 20 5.36 -17.66 -13.80
C PRO A 20 6.70 -17.02 -13.41
N HIS A 21 7.08 -15.94 -14.09
CA HIS A 21 8.35 -15.24 -13.88
C HIS A 21 8.19 -13.96 -13.04
N VAL A 22 7.00 -13.66 -12.53
CA VAL A 22 6.78 -12.44 -11.72
C VAL A 22 7.63 -12.44 -10.45
N ALA A 23 7.90 -13.61 -9.86
CA ALA A 23 8.79 -13.72 -8.72
C ALA A 23 10.22 -13.22 -9.02
N ASP A 24 10.69 -13.36 -10.28
CA ASP A 24 12.00 -12.88 -10.72
C ASP A 24 12.07 -11.34 -10.78
N PHE A 25 10.89 -10.68 -10.86
CA PHE A 25 10.75 -9.22 -10.88
C PHE A 25 10.41 -8.62 -9.52
N LYS A 26 10.59 -9.37 -8.44
CA LYS A 26 10.28 -8.93 -7.06
C LYS A 26 10.91 -7.56 -6.74
N ASP A 27 12.19 -7.40 -7.05
CA ASP A 27 12.92 -6.16 -6.78
C ASP A 27 12.45 -5.00 -7.68
N ASP A 28 12.01 -5.28 -8.90
CA ASP A 28 11.44 -4.28 -9.80
C ASP A 28 10.05 -3.84 -9.31
N ILE A 29 9.24 -4.78 -8.80
CA ILE A 29 7.95 -4.49 -8.17
C ILE A 29 8.15 -3.65 -6.92
N ALA A 30 9.09 -4.03 -6.05
CA ALA A 30 9.43 -3.28 -4.84
C ALA A 30 9.87 -1.86 -5.18
N ARG A 31 10.72 -1.71 -6.19
CA ARG A 31 11.17 -0.40 -6.68
C ARG A 31 10.02 0.43 -7.26
N ALA A 32 9.15 -0.16 -8.07
CA ALA A 32 8.00 0.54 -8.65
C ALA A 32 7.01 1.02 -7.57
N ILE A 33 6.79 0.22 -6.51
CA ILE A 33 5.98 0.65 -5.36
C ILE A 33 6.71 1.74 -4.59
N GLY A 34 8.02 1.59 -4.36
CA GLY A 34 8.86 2.57 -3.69
C GLY A 34 8.84 3.93 -4.38
N ASP A 35 9.02 3.96 -5.69
CA ASP A 35 8.96 5.18 -6.51
C ASP A 35 7.57 5.84 -6.47
N ALA A 36 6.51 5.02 -6.45
CA ALA A 36 5.13 5.51 -6.37
C ALA A 36 4.78 6.09 -4.99
N THR A 37 5.39 5.57 -3.93
CA THR A 37 5.10 5.93 -2.54
C THR A 37 6.17 6.83 -1.90
N GLY A 38 7.33 6.99 -2.54
CA GLY A 38 8.48 7.73 -1.98
C GLY A 38 9.11 7.02 -0.79
N THR A 39 9.07 5.68 -0.76
CA THR A 39 9.57 4.84 0.33
C THR A 39 10.57 3.81 -0.20
N GLU A 40 11.40 3.27 0.68
CA GLU A 40 12.15 2.04 0.42
C GLU A 40 11.25 0.85 0.74
N VAL A 41 11.00 -0.02 -0.24
CA VAL A 41 10.12 -1.17 -0.12
C VAL A 41 10.91 -2.46 -0.22
N THR A 42 10.69 -3.36 0.74
CA THR A 42 11.21 -4.73 0.70
C THR A 42 10.03 -5.69 0.73
N ILE A 43 10.02 -6.70 -0.11
CA ILE A 43 8.97 -7.72 -0.19
C ILE A 43 9.60 -9.07 0.09
N GLY A 44 9.02 -9.87 0.95
CA GLY A 44 9.48 -11.24 1.23
C GLY A 44 9.14 -12.19 0.09
N VAL A 45 7.86 -12.38 -0.18
CA VAL A 45 7.34 -13.29 -1.20
C VAL A 45 6.44 -12.54 -2.18
N VAL A 46 6.52 -12.89 -3.46
CA VAL A 46 5.64 -12.41 -4.52
C VAL A 46 5.05 -13.60 -5.25
N GLU A 47 3.75 -13.79 -5.14
CA GLU A 47 3.02 -14.86 -5.83
C GLU A 47 1.98 -14.27 -6.77
N PRO A 48 2.07 -14.53 -8.06
CA PRO A 48 1.05 -14.11 -9.01
C PRO A 48 -0.12 -15.09 -9.00
N SER A 49 -1.32 -14.55 -9.10
CA SER A 49 -2.55 -15.32 -9.23
C SER A 49 -3.54 -14.67 -10.19
N TRP A 50 -4.67 -15.32 -10.41
CA TRP A 50 -5.74 -14.81 -11.27
C TRP A 50 -7.08 -14.96 -10.56
N GLU A 51 -7.81 -13.86 -10.48
CA GLU A 51 -9.23 -13.91 -10.17
C GLU A 51 -10.03 -13.71 -11.46
N LYS A 52 -10.57 -14.82 -12.01
CA LYS A 52 -11.25 -14.82 -13.30
C LYS A 52 -10.35 -14.30 -14.42
N PHE A 53 -10.52 -13.03 -14.81
CA PHE A 53 -9.74 -12.36 -15.86
C PHE A 53 -8.81 -11.26 -15.31
N TRP A 54 -8.78 -11.06 -13.99
CA TRP A 54 -7.99 -10.01 -13.37
C TRP A 54 -6.68 -10.57 -12.83
N PRO A 55 -5.54 -10.01 -13.23
CA PRO A 55 -4.27 -10.38 -12.62
C PRO A 55 -4.23 -9.93 -11.17
N GLN A 56 -3.75 -10.81 -10.31
CA GLN A 56 -3.55 -10.55 -8.90
C GLN A 56 -2.11 -10.78 -8.51
N LEU A 57 -1.64 -10.01 -7.55
CA LEU A 57 -0.39 -10.23 -6.83
C LEU A 57 -0.71 -10.49 -5.37
N HIS A 58 -0.17 -11.56 -4.86
CA HIS A 58 -0.11 -11.86 -3.45
C HIS A 58 1.32 -11.58 -2.99
N LEU A 59 1.45 -10.69 -1.99
CA LEU A 59 2.73 -10.31 -1.43
C LEU A 59 2.72 -10.64 0.06
N GLU A 60 3.83 -11.18 0.55
CA GLU A 60 4.01 -11.44 1.97
C GLU A 60 5.26 -10.73 2.48
N ASP A 61 5.24 -10.37 3.77
CA ASP A 61 6.33 -9.71 4.48
C ASP A 61 6.78 -8.42 3.77
N VAL A 62 5.83 -7.51 3.58
CA VAL A 62 6.10 -6.22 2.95
C VAL A 62 6.52 -5.21 4.01
N LEU A 63 7.74 -4.69 3.86
CA LEU A 63 8.30 -3.65 4.72
C LEU A 63 8.41 -2.34 3.94
N LEU A 64 7.83 -1.29 4.49
CA LEU A 64 7.97 0.06 3.95
C LEU A 64 8.77 0.91 4.94
N LYS A 65 9.84 1.53 4.45
CA LYS A 65 10.68 2.45 5.22
C LYS A 65 10.71 3.80 4.54
N LYS A 66 10.71 4.86 5.32
CA LYS A 66 10.99 6.18 4.80
C LYS A 66 12.46 6.26 4.39
N ALA A 67 12.76 6.85 3.23
CA ALA A 67 14.13 6.94 2.69
C ALA A 67 15.14 7.63 3.64
N ASP A 68 14.67 8.52 4.52
CA ASP A 68 15.49 9.25 5.49
C ASP A 68 15.41 8.68 6.92
N ALA A 69 14.80 7.54 7.13
CA ALA A 69 14.58 6.97 8.46
C ALA A 69 15.91 6.55 9.11
N ARG A 70 16.25 7.22 10.21
CA ARG A 70 17.37 6.84 11.09
C ARG A 70 16.92 5.62 11.91
N HIS A 71 17.20 4.41 11.46
CA HIS A 71 17.23 3.11 12.20
C HIS A 71 16.22 2.91 13.38
N ASP A 72 15.15 3.70 13.47
CA ASP A 72 14.13 3.53 14.49
C ASP A 72 13.10 2.52 13.99
N LYS A 73 12.84 1.46 14.75
CA LYS A 73 11.86 0.42 14.41
C LYS A 73 10.45 0.97 14.20
N ASP A 74 10.16 2.12 14.82
CA ASP A 74 8.85 2.77 14.74
C ASP A 74 8.64 3.55 13.42
N GLU A 75 9.68 3.68 12.59
CA GLU A 75 9.64 4.28 11.25
C GLU A 75 9.45 3.26 10.13
N VAL A 76 9.24 1.99 10.48
CA VAL A 76 9.00 0.89 9.57
C VAL A 76 7.53 0.49 9.66
N LEU A 77 6.85 0.47 8.53
CA LEU A 77 5.52 -0.10 8.40
C LEU A 77 5.65 -1.55 7.94
N GLU A 78 5.26 -2.47 8.83
CA GLU A 78 5.24 -3.91 8.54
C GLU A 78 3.84 -4.34 8.12
N ILE A 79 3.74 -5.00 6.97
CA ILE A 79 2.50 -5.52 6.41
C ILE A 79 2.70 -7.02 6.18
N GLY A 80 1.94 -7.85 6.88
CA GLY A 80 2.08 -9.30 6.76
C GLY A 80 1.64 -9.84 5.40
N GLU A 81 0.48 -9.39 4.89
CA GLU A 81 -0.09 -9.89 3.65
C GLU A 81 -0.74 -8.76 2.84
N VAL A 82 -0.44 -8.71 1.56
CA VAL A 82 -1.08 -7.80 0.59
C VAL A 82 -1.61 -8.59 -0.60
N ASN A 83 -2.92 -8.48 -0.84
CA ASN A 83 -3.56 -9.01 -2.03
C ASN A 83 -3.99 -7.84 -2.92
N ALA A 84 -3.35 -7.72 -4.06
CA ALA A 84 -3.57 -6.65 -5.01
C ALA A 84 -4.18 -7.18 -6.31
N THR A 85 -5.39 -6.73 -6.66
CA THR A 85 -6.00 -6.97 -7.97
C THR A 85 -5.65 -5.80 -8.88
N LEU A 86 -4.95 -6.06 -9.97
CA LEU A 86 -4.44 -5.03 -10.86
C LEU A 86 -5.42 -4.72 -11.99
N TYR A 87 -5.39 -3.48 -12.46
CA TYR A 87 -5.94 -3.15 -13.76
C TYR A 87 -5.02 -3.64 -14.89
N TRP A 88 -5.57 -4.05 -16.02
CA TRP A 88 -4.79 -4.53 -17.17
C TRP A 88 -3.73 -3.55 -17.67
N TYR A 89 -4.01 -2.25 -17.62
CA TYR A 89 -3.06 -1.23 -18.05
C TYR A 89 -1.89 -1.05 -17.07
N SER A 90 -2.01 -1.54 -15.85
CA SER A 90 -0.94 -1.47 -14.84
C SER A 90 0.24 -2.39 -15.16
N VAL A 91 0.06 -3.35 -16.05
CA VAL A 91 1.14 -4.25 -16.50
C VAL A 91 2.18 -3.49 -17.32
N CYS A 92 1.81 -2.36 -17.93
CA CYS A 92 2.67 -1.57 -18.81
C CYS A 92 2.96 -0.16 -18.29
N GLY A 93 2.58 0.17 -17.03
CA GLY A 93 2.71 1.53 -16.54
C GLY A 93 2.73 1.64 -15.02
N THR A 94 2.29 2.78 -14.49
CA THR A 94 2.20 3.01 -13.05
C THR A 94 1.24 2.02 -12.40
N PRO A 95 1.63 1.33 -11.32
CA PRO A 95 0.77 0.38 -10.63
C PRO A 95 -0.53 1.04 -10.16
N ALA A 96 -1.65 0.56 -10.67
CA ALA A 96 -2.99 0.96 -10.24
C ALA A 96 -3.78 -0.30 -9.88
N PHE A 97 -4.41 -0.28 -8.71
CA PHE A 97 -5.11 -1.42 -8.19
C PHE A 97 -6.62 -1.19 -8.24
N TYR A 98 -7.34 -2.23 -8.69
CA TYR A 98 -8.79 -2.27 -8.61
C TYR A 98 -9.24 -2.53 -7.18
N ASN A 99 -8.57 -3.43 -6.51
CA ASN A 99 -8.79 -3.79 -5.12
C ASN A 99 -7.44 -4.07 -4.45
N LEU A 100 -7.23 -3.46 -3.29
CA LEU A 100 -6.07 -3.68 -2.45
C LEU A 100 -6.57 -4.19 -1.10
N SER A 101 -6.23 -5.41 -0.76
CA SER A 101 -6.53 -6.00 0.54
C SER A 101 -5.23 -6.19 1.31
N VAL A 102 -5.18 -5.65 2.50
CA VAL A 102 -4.00 -5.64 3.37
C VAL A 102 -4.39 -6.30 4.69
N LYS A 103 -3.58 -7.27 5.16
CA LYS A 103 -3.82 -7.97 6.42
C LYS A 103 -2.59 -7.95 7.31
N ASN A 104 -2.85 -8.13 8.61
CA ASN A 104 -1.81 -8.22 9.62
C ASN A 104 -0.87 -7.00 9.59
N VAL A 105 -1.45 -5.81 9.60
CA VAL A 105 -0.69 -4.56 9.69
C VAL A 105 -0.56 -4.14 11.15
N ASP A 106 0.65 -3.88 11.59
CA ASP A 106 0.89 -3.22 12.89
C ASP A 106 1.18 -1.74 12.63
N LEU A 107 0.17 -0.90 12.86
CA LEU A 107 0.23 0.54 12.66
C LEU A 107 0.45 1.24 13.99
N THR A 108 1.53 2.00 14.08
CA THR A 108 1.75 2.92 15.21
C THR A 108 1.46 4.34 14.75
N VAL A 109 0.46 4.96 15.37
CA VAL A 109 0.09 6.36 15.18
C VAL A 109 0.55 7.15 16.38
N ARG A 110 1.44 8.11 16.19
CA ARG A 110 1.90 9.04 17.21
C ARG A 110 1.22 10.38 17.05
N ARG A 111 0.57 10.86 18.09
CA ARG A 111 0.07 12.22 18.13
C ARG A 111 1.15 13.13 18.71
N THR A 112 1.69 14.02 17.88
CA THR A 112 2.81 14.93 18.23
C THR A 112 2.35 16.35 18.52
N GLY A 113 1.07 16.68 18.24
CA GLY A 113 0.49 17.99 18.46
C GLY A 113 -1.04 17.95 18.55
N LYS A 114 -1.69 19.11 18.65
CA LYS A 114 -3.17 19.18 18.73
C LYS A 114 -3.87 18.49 17.57
N SER A 115 -3.30 18.58 16.38
CA SER A 115 -3.79 18.00 15.13
C SER A 115 -2.69 17.28 14.33
N ALA A 116 -1.46 17.32 14.82
CA ALA A 116 -0.31 16.69 14.17
C ALA A 116 -0.21 15.23 14.60
N TYR A 117 -0.15 14.35 13.60
CA TYR A 117 -0.03 12.90 13.75
C TYR A 117 1.11 12.37 12.89
N GLU A 118 1.69 11.27 13.29
CA GLU A 118 2.75 10.56 12.56
C GLU A 118 2.42 9.07 12.49
N VAL A 119 2.56 8.49 11.32
CA VAL A 119 2.39 7.04 11.07
C VAL A 119 3.54 6.53 10.25
N GLY A 120 4.27 5.53 10.76
CA GLY A 120 5.41 4.94 10.06
C GLY A 120 6.46 5.97 9.61
N GLY A 121 6.71 7.02 10.43
CA GLY A 121 7.62 8.11 10.09
C GLY A 121 7.04 9.20 9.15
N PHE A 122 5.76 9.07 8.74
CA PHE A 122 5.08 10.07 7.91
C PHE A 122 4.18 10.96 8.78
N GLY A 123 4.51 12.26 8.84
CA GLY A 123 3.73 13.26 9.56
C GLY A 123 2.58 13.80 8.72
N PHE A 124 1.40 14.02 9.35
CA PHE A 124 0.24 14.69 8.74
C PHE A 124 -0.51 15.52 9.77
N ASP A 125 -1.15 16.60 9.32
CA ASP A 125 -1.93 17.51 10.15
C ASP A 125 -3.42 17.45 9.77
N LEU A 126 -4.28 17.02 10.74
CA LEU A 126 -5.72 16.90 10.52
C LEU A 126 -6.48 18.23 10.73
N ALA A 127 -5.86 19.26 11.34
CA ALA A 127 -6.55 20.56 11.54
C ALA A 127 -6.61 21.41 10.29
N ALA A 128 -5.77 21.14 9.34
CA ALA A 128 -5.83 21.80 8.04
C ALA A 128 -7.00 21.22 7.23
N GLY A 129 -8.21 21.61 7.56
CA GLY A 129 -9.43 21.33 6.78
C GLY A 129 -9.37 21.88 5.34
N GLU A 130 -8.36 22.63 5.02
CA GLU A 130 -7.84 22.92 3.68
C GLU A 130 -6.57 22.10 3.50
N LYS A 131 -6.53 21.31 2.43
CA LYS A 131 -5.38 20.52 1.98
C LYS A 131 -4.12 21.37 2.07
N THR A 132 -3.37 21.23 3.16
CA THR A 132 -2.07 21.89 3.29
C THR A 132 -1.19 21.37 2.15
N GLU A 133 -0.35 22.21 1.58
CA GLU A 133 0.58 21.79 0.53
C GLU A 133 1.42 20.57 0.97
N LYS A 134 1.71 20.44 2.27
CA LYS A 134 2.38 19.29 2.88
C LYS A 134 1.60 17.95 2.79
N ASP A 135 0.26 17.99 2.87
CA ASP A 135 -0.55 16.76 2.72
C ASP A 135 -0.64 16.33 1.25
N ARG A 136 -0.47 17.27 0.31
CA ARG A 136 -0.30 16.98 -1.12
C ARG A 136 1.07 16.41 -1.45
N GLU A 137 2.06 16.67 -0.61
CA GLU A 137 3.44 16.21 -0.78
C GLU A 137 3.68 14.80 -0.22
N ASN A 138 2.74 14.19 0.54
CA ASN A 138 2.92 12.82 0.97
C ASN A 138 2.54 11.85 -0.17
N PRO A 139 3.53 11.31 -0.89
CA PRO A 139 3.28 10.48 -2.07
C PRO A 139 2.53 9.20 -1.74
N VAL A 140 2.69 8.66 -0.52
CA VAL A 140 1.98 7.46 -0.04
C VAL A 140 0.49 7.72 0.05
N ILE A 141 0.10 8.82 0.72
CA ILE A 141 -1.32 9.19 0.87
C ILE A 141 -1.92 9.51 -0.50
N ALA A 142 -1.21 10.28 -1.32
CA ALA A 142 -1.66 10.60 -2.67
C ALA A 142 -1.85 9.35 -3.53
N TRP A 143 -0.98 8.37 -3.38
CA TRP A 143 -1.08 7.08 -4.08
C TRP A 143 -2.25 6.24 -3.54
N LEU A 144 -2.42 6.12 -2.22
CA LEU A 144 -3.53 5.41 -1.58
C LEU A 144 -4.89 5.99 -2.01
N LEU A 145 -5.03 7.31 -2.01
CA LEU A 145 -6.26 7.98 -2.41
C LEU A 145 -6.61 7.80 -3.90
N LYS A 146 -5.68 7.38 -4.74
CA LYS A 146 -5.94 7.02 -6.14
C LYS A 146 -6.55 5.62 -6.29
N GLN A 147 -6.41 4.75 -5.28
CA GLN A 147 -6.94 3.40 -5.36
C GLN A 147 -8.47 3.41 -5.27
N ARG A 148 -9.12 2.45 -5.92
CA ARG A 148 -10.59 2.36 -5.94
C ARG A 148 -11.14 1.81 -4.64
N ARG A 149 -10.54 0.75 -4.14
CA ARG A 149 -10.94 0.08 -2.89
C ARG A 149 -9.71 -0.39 -2.14
N ILE A 150 -9.71 -0.12 -0.84
CA ILE A 150 -8.69 -0.61 0.10
C ILE A 150 -9.42 -1.27 1.23
N ASN A 151 -9.10 -2.53 1.51
CA ASN A 151 -9.58 -3.29 2.65
C ASN A 151 -8.39 -3.55 3.57
N ILE A 152 -8.54 -3.23 4.84
CA ILE A 152 -7.58 -3.54 5.90
C ILE A 152 -8.28 -4.49 6.85
N SER A 153 -7.70 -5.65 7.14
CA SER A 153 -8.26 -6.64 8.05
C SER A 153 -7.20 -7.21 9.00
N ASP A 154 -7.67 -7.77 10.10
CA ASP A 154 -6.85 -8.46 11.10
C ASP A 154 -5.65 -7.62 11.58
N SER A 155 -5.85 -6.31 11.69
CA SER A 155 -4.78 -5.34 11.91
C SER A 155 -4.79 -4.78 13.32
N THR A 156 -3.63 -4.34 13.80
CA THR A 156 -3.46 -3.70 15.09
C THR A 156 -3.11 -2.22 14.88
N LEU A 157 -3.80 -1.35 15.63
CA LEU A 157 -3.49 0.08 15.68
C LEU A 157 -3.03 0.44 17.10
N ARG A 158 -1.83 0.93 17.22
CA ARG A 158 -1.31 1.59 18.43
C ARG A 158 -1.41 3.10 18.28
N LEU A 159 -2.12 3.75 19.19
CA LEU A 159 -2.18 5.20 19.27
C LEU A 159 -1.37 5.65 20.47
N ILE A 160 -0.33 6.45 20.24
CA ILE A 160 0.54 7.01 21.27
C ILE A 160 0.32 8.52 21.28
N ASP A 161 -0.21 9.05 22.37
CA ASP A 161 -0.37 10.50 22.57
C ASP A 161 0.86 11.06 23.30
N LEU A 162 1.67 11.85 22.58
CA LEU A 162 2.87 12.50 23.08
C LEU A 162 2.62 13.97 23.48
N THR A 163 1.36 14.43 23.43
CA THR A 163 1.04 15.83 23.77
C THR A 163 0.98 16.11 25.27
N ASN A 164 0.95 15.06 26.09
CA ASN A 164 0.95 15.14 27.55
C ASN A 164 2.33 14.79 28.13
N ASP A 165 2.61 15.26 29.33
CA ASP A 165 3.87 14.96 30.05
C ASP A 165 4.07 13.44 30.27
N THR A 166 2.99 12.69 30.36
CA THR A 166 3.00 11.22 30.39
C THR A 166 2.36 10.69 29.12
N PRO A 167 3.12 9.98 28.28
CA PRO A 167 2.58 9.37 27.06
C PRO A 167 1.42 8.43 27.38
N ALA A 168 0.29 8.61 26.69
CA ALA A 168 -0.85 7.70 26.80
C ALA A 168 -0.86 6.78 25.58
N GLU A 169 -0.91 5.48 25.83
CA GLU A 169 -0.98 4.45 24.78
C GLU A 169 -2.35 3.79 24.77
N SER A 170 -2.96 3.69 23.60
CA SER A 170 -4.17 2.93 23.34
C SER A 170 -3.93 1.94 22.21
N ARG A 171 -4.32 0.68 22.41
CA ARG A 171 -4.16 -0.39 21.42
C ARG A 171 -5.52 -0.89 21.00
N PHE A 172 -5.72 -0.94 19.69
CA PHE A 172 -6.90 -1.52 19.03
C PHE A 172 -6.45 -2.71 18.21
N THR A 173 -7.03 -3.88 18.47
CA THR A 173 -6.75 -5.14 17.77
C THR A 173 -7.95 -5.52 16.91
N ASP A 174 -7.75 -6.43 15.96
CA ASP A 174 -8.77 -6.95 15.07
C ASP A 174 -9.50 -5.86 14.26
N LEU A 175 -8.76 -4.83 13.86
CA LEU A 175 -9.29 -3.75 13.05
C LEU A 175 -9.63 -4.24 11.64
N ASN A 176 -10.87 -3.93 11.23
CA ASN A 176 -11.37 -4.19 9.88
C ASN A 176 -11.92 -2.88 9.31
N LEU A 177 -11.24 -2.33 8.31
CA LEU A 177 -11.56 -1.07 7.68
C LEU A 177 -11.70 -1.25 6.17
N THR A 178 -12.71 -0.62 5.57
CA THR A 178 -12.87 -0.58 4.12
C THR A 178 -12.99 0.87 3.67
N PHE A 179 -12.10 1.26 2.78
CA PHE A 179 -12.15 2.55 2.09
C PHE A 179 -12.58 2.31 0.64
N GLU A 180 -13.65 2.97 0.23
CA GLU A 180 -14.14 2.89 -1.15
C GLU A 180 -14.32 4.28 -1.73
N ARG A 181 -13.64 4.54 -2.86
CA ARG A 181 -13.81 5.77 -3.61
C ARG A 181 -15.03 5.66 -4.51
N ARG A 182 -16.09 6.41 -4.23
CA ARG A 182 -17.22 6.58 -5.15
C ARG A 182 -16.80 7.51 -6.28
N LEU A 183 -16.89 7.01 -7.50
CA LEU A 183 -16.79 7.87 -8.69
C LEU A 183 -18.15 8.56 -8.83
N THR A 184 -18.21 9.84 -8.53
CA THR A 184 -19.34 10.73 -8.89
C THR A 184 -19.09 11.28 -10.27
#